data_f8e3afa8bd283b96d6c1933cf0a1f8bd
#
_entry.id   f8e3afa8bd283b96d6c1933cf0a1f8bd
#
_cell.length_a   1.000
_cell.length_b   1.000
_cell.length_c   1.000
_cell.angle_alpha   90.00
_cell.angle_beta   90.00
_cell.angle_gamma   90.00
#
_symmetry.space_group_name_H-M   'P 1'
#
loop_
_entity.id
_entity.type
_entity.pdbx_description
1 polymer ?
#
loop_
_entity_poly.entity_id
_entity_poly.type
_entity_poly.pdbx_seq_one_letter_code
_entity_poly.pdbx_strand_id
1 'polypeptide(L)'
;MSSALDRLKNLSNKIAIASYEMARKENLKILRELFSTIGIDEKVQSFEELFEFKAINLSGASLLEDSLGEIKKGKYLQVLAISYDKDAVVKSKNISLAYFGRVENVDPALKDKVVEFIIRYRFEKSFITLEHYHGMLEPFSKKTSE
;
A
#
# COMPACT_ATOMS: atom_id res chain seq x y z
N MET A 1 35.69 -16.65 13.42
CA MET A 1 35.64 -15.30 14.03
C MET A 1 35.27 -14.26 12.97
N SER A 2 34.33 -13.40 13.28
CA SER A 2 34.00 -12.30 12.39
C SER A 2 35.04 -11.18 12.50
N SER A 3 35.42 -10.62 11.36
CA SER A 3 36.31 -9.47 11.30
C SER A 3 35.60 -8.19 11.81
N ALA A 4 36.40 -7.14 12.05
CA ALA A 4 35.82 -5.84 12.40
C ALA A 4 34.89 -5.32 11.31
N LEU A 5 35.25 -5.57 10.04
CA LEU A 5 34.41 -5.18 8.90
C LEU A 5 33.06 -5.93 8.90
N ASP A 6 33.07 -7.22 9.20
CA ASP A 6 31.82 -8.02 9.29
C ASP A 6 30.93 -7.52 10.41
N ARG A 7 31.47 -7.15 11.54
CA ARG A 7 30.73 -6.58 12.67
C ARG A 7 30.11 -5.25 12.29
N LEU A 8 30.82 -4.40 11.54
CA LEU A 8 30.29 -3.12 11.06
C LEU A 8 29.15 -3.33 10.07
N LYS A 9 29.29 -4.28 9.14
CA LYS A 9 28.22 -4.63 8.19
C LYS A 9 26.98 -5.14 8.91
N ASN A 10 27.15 -5.98 9.92
CA ASN A 10 26.04 -6.51 10.71
C ASN A 10 25.31 -5.40 11.47
N LEU A 11 26.05 -4.45 12.06
CA LEU A 11 25.48 -3.30 12.74
C LEU A 11 24.69 -2.42 11.75
N SER A 12 25.26 -2.14 10.58
CA SER A 12 24.60 -1.36 9.53
C SER A 12 23.29 -2.02 9.08
N ASN A 13 23.29 -3.35 8.90
CA ASN A 13 22.09 -4.11 8.52
C ASN A 13 21.02 -4.05 9.61
N LYS A 14 21.40 -4.15 10.89
CA LYS A 14 20.47 -4.03 12.01
C LYS A 14 19.83 -2.65 12.09
N ILE A 15 20.60 -1.60 11.87
CA ILE A 15 20.11 -0.22 11.86
C ILE A 15 19.12 -0.03 10.70
N ALA A 16 19.46 -0.54 9.51
CA ALA A 16 18.58 -0.45 8.33
C ALA A 16 17.25 -1.17 8.58
N ILE A 17 17.28 -2.37 9.16
CA ILE A 17 16.06 -3.13 9.48
C ILE A 17 15.21 -2.37 10.50
N ALA A 18 15.81 -1.84 11.56
CA ALA A 18 15.10 -1.08 12.58
C ALA A 18 14.43 0.17 11.97
N SER A 19 15.11 0.87 11.07
CA SER A 19 14.58 2.04 10.37
C SER A 19 13.38 1.66 9.50
N TYR A 20 13.43 0.53 8.80
CA TYR A 20 12.33 0.01 7.99
C TYR A 20 11.11 -0.33 8.86
N GLU A 21 11.33 -0.99 9.98
CA GLU A 21 10.24 -1.36 10.89
C GLU A 21 9.55 -0.13 11.48
N MET A 22 10.31 0.89 11.84
CA MET A 22 9.76 2.16 12.32
C MET A 22 8.94 2.87 11.23
N ALA A 23 9.47 2.95 10.02
CA ALA A 23 8.80 3.57 8.88
C ALA A 23 7.50 2.84 8.55
N ARG A 24 7.52 1.51 8.58
CA ARG A 24 6.34 0.69 8.35
C ARG A 24 5.28 0.90 9.42
N LYS A 25 5.67 0.96 10.68
CA LYS A 25 4.76 1.19 11.80
C LYS A 25 4.08 2.54 11.69
N GLU A 26 4.84 3.59 11.37
CA GLU A 26 4.30 4.93 11.15
C GLU A 26 3.36 4.96 9.96
N ASN A 27 3.73 4.29 8.86
CA ASN A 27 2.89 4.18 7.67
C ASN A 27 1.55 3.53 7.98
N LEU A 28 1.55 2.42 8.72
CA LEU A 28 0.33 1.73 9.11
C LEU A 28 -0.57 2.59 9.99
N LYS A 29 0.00 3.34 10.91
CA LYS A 29 -0.74 4.25 11.78
C LYS A 29 -1.50 5.29 10.96
N ILE A 30 -0.80 5.96 10.03
CA ILE A 30 -1.40 6.99 9.19
C ILE A 30 -2.42 6.38 8.22
N LEU A 31 -2.11 5.22 7.67
CA LEU A 31 -3.01 4.51 6.76
C LEU A 31 -4.33 4.16 7.45
N ARG A 32 -4.30 3.71 8.70
CA ARG A 32 -5.51 3.44 9.49
C ARG A 32 -6.33 4.71 9.72
N GLU A 33 -5.67 5.82 10.01
CA GLU A 33 -6.34 7.12 10.18
C GLU A 33 -7.04 7.54 8.88
N LEU A 34 -6.35 7.40 7.73
CA LEU A 34 -6.92 7.76 6.43
C LEU A 34 -8.08 6.84 6.04
N PHE A 35 -8.00 5.56 6.35
CA PHE A 35 -9.07 4.59 6.11
C PHE A 35 -10.41 5.07 6.67
N SER A 36 -10.40 5.63 7.87
CA SER A 36 -11.60 6.20 8.49
C SER A 36 -11.90 7.61 8.00
N THR A 37 -10.88 8.45 7.85
CA THR A 37 -11.05 9.87 7.49
C THR A 37 -11.67 10.05 6.12
N ILE A 38 -11.30 9.23 5.12
CA ILE A 38 -11.83 9.34 3.77
C ILE A 38 -13.06 8.46 3.53
N GLY A 39 -13.54 7.77 4.56
CA GLY A 39 -14.83 7.07 4.52
C GLY A 39 -14.79 5.66 3.94
N ILE A 40 -13.64 5.06 3.76
CA ILE A 40 -13.54 3.69 3.24
C ILE A 40 -14.12 2.68 4.24
N ASP A 41 -14.05 2.99 5.53
CA ASP A 41 -14.62 2.16 6.60
C ASP A 41 -16.14 1.99 6.50
N GLU A 42 -16.81 2.80 5.73
CA GLU A 42 -18.25 2.62 5.43
C GLU A 42 -18.50 1.45 4.47
N LYS A 43 -17.54 1.12 3.63
CA LYS A 43 -17.65 0.08 2.60
C LYS A 43 -16.90 -1.20 2.97
N VAL A 44 -15.82 -1.08 3.73
CA VAL A 44 -14.93 -2.18 4.12
C VAL A 44 -15.01 -2.32 5.63
N GLN A 45 -15.39 -3.50 6.11
CA GLN A 45 -15.67 -3.72 7.54
C GLN A 45 -14.44 -3.65 8.43
N SER A 46 -13.29 -4.11 7.94
CA SER A 46 -12.06 -4.07 8.71
C SER A 46 -10.90 -3.57 7.85
N PHE A 47 -9.95 -2.90 8.50
CA PHE A 47 -8.75 -2.39 7.86
C PHE A 47 -7.96 -3.51 7.16
N GLU A 48 -7.90 -4.69 7.76
CA GLU A 48 -7.16 -5.84 7.26
C GLU A 48 -7.71 -6.35 5.93
N GLU A 49 -9.01 -6.17 5.67
CA GLU A 49 -9.63 -6.57 4.40
C GLU A 49 -9.07 -5.82 3.20
N LEU A 50 -8.48 -4.63 3.41
CA LEU A 50 -7.85 -3.87 2.33
C LEU A 50 -6.77 -4.68 1.61
N PHE A 51 -6.07 -5.54 2.35
CA PHE A 51 -4.95 -6.32 1.83
C PHE A 51 -5.36 -7.64 1.20
N GLU A 52 -6.66 -7.97 1.23
CA GLU A 52 -7.24 -9.10 0.52
C GLU A 52 -7.57 -8.76 -0.93
N PHE A 53 -7.67 -7.46 -1.26
CA PHE A 53 -7.86 -7.05 -2.64
C PHE A 53 -6.59 -7.28 -3.47
N LYS A 54 -6.79 -7.57 -4.75
CA LYS A 54 -5.68 -7.70 -5.71
C LYS A 54 -4.91 -6.39 -5.84
N ALA A 55 -5.63 -5.27 -5.92
CA ALA A 55 -5.06 -3.92 -6.05
C ALA A 55 -6.08 -2.88 -5.62
N ILE A 56 -5.60 -1.69 -5.27
CA ILE A 56 -6.43 -0.51 -5.06
C ILE A 56 -5.89 0.59 -5.95
N ASN A 57 -6.78 1.16 -6.76
CA ASN A 57 -6.46 2.20 -7.74
C ASN A 57 -7.23 3.47 -7.46
N LEU A 58 -6.80 4.55 -8.11
CA LEU A 58 -7.41 5.86 -8.01
C LEU A 58 -7.83 6.35 -9.39
N SER A 59 -9.04 6.88 -9.49
CA SER A 59 -9.49 7.64 -10.65
C SER A 59 -9.59 9.11 -10.28
N GLY A 60 -9.37 10.01 -11.24
CA GLY A 60 -9.56 11.45 -11.05
C GLY A 60 -8.31 12.24 -10.71
N ALA A 61 -7.23 11.61 -10.28
CA ALA A 61 -5.95 12.25 -10.01
C ALA A 61 -4.80 11.36 -10.45
N SER A 62 -3.66 11.98 -10.74
CA SER A 62 -2.47 11.26 -11.20
C SER A 62 -1.73 10.60 -10.04
N LEU A 63 -1.22 9.39 -10.28
CA LEU A 63 -0.31 8.68 -9.39
C LEU A 63 1.11 8.56 -9.96
N LEU A 64 1.38 9.25 -11.06
CA LEU A 64 2.72 9.26 -11.66
C LEU A 64 3.65 10.16 -10.84
N GLU A 65 4.92 9.79 -10.74
CA GLU A 65 5.89 10.50 -9.90
C GLU A 65 6.04 11.98 -10.27
N ASP A 66 6.04 12.29 -11.57
CA ASP A 66 6.23 13.65 -12.07
C ASP A 66 4.98 14.53 -11.99
N SER A 67 3.82 13.94 -11.76
CA SER A 67 2.54 14.65 -11.72
C SER A 67 1.66 14.21 -10.55
N LEU A 68 2.26 13.67 -9.50
CA LEU A 68 1.54 13.09 -8.38
C LEU A 68 0.52 14.06 -7.78
N GLY A 69 -0.73 13.61 -7.73
CA GLY A 69 -1.83 14.36 -7.15
C GLY A 69 -2.46 15.41 -8.06
N GLU A 70 -1.95 15.60 -9.28
CA GLU A 70 -2.58 16.52 -10.23
C GLU A 70 -3.98 16.02 -10.61
N ILE A 71 -4.95 16.91 -10.58
CA ILE A 71 -6.33 16.57 -10.92
C ILE A 71 -6.49 16.36 -12.42
N LYS A 72 -7.34 15.40 -12.77
CA LYS A 72 -7.72 15.14 -14.16
C LYS A 72 -9.11 15.73 -14.37
N LYS A 73 -9.17 16.97 -14.88
CA LYS A 73 -10.43 17.69 -15.07
C LYS A 73 -11.44 16.85 -15.85
N GLY A 74 -12.71 16.93 -15.43
CA GLY A 74 -13.79 16.16 -16.03
C GLY A 74 -13.91 14.72 -15.55
N LYS A 75 -13.00 14.28 -14.70
CA LYS A 75 -13.04 12.94 -14.12
C LYS A 75 -13.60 12.95 -12.70
N TYR A 76 -14.04 11.80 -12.24
CA TYR A 76 -14.56 11.63 -10.89
C TYR A 76 -13.45 11.10 -9.98
N LEU A 77 -13.33 11.68 -8.79
CA LEU A 77 -12.37 11.19 -7.78
C LEU A 77 -13.00 9.99 -7.08
N GLN A 78 -12.35 8.85 -7.19
CA GLN A 78 -12.88 7.59 -6.71
C GLN A 78 -11.77 6.61 -6.38
N VAL A 79 -11.90 5.91 -5.25
CA VAL A 79 -11.01 4.82 -4.87
C VAL A 79 -11.66 3.51 -5.32
N LEU A 80 -10.94 2.75 -6.12
CA LEU A 80 -11.42 1.51 -6.73
C LEU A 80 -10.55 0.34 -6.28
N ALA A 81 -11.18 -0.69 -5.76
CA ALA A 81 -10.50 -1.95 -5.45
C ALA A 81 -10.75 -2.97 -6.56
N ILE A 82 -9.76 -3.79 -6.80
CA ILE A 82 -9.85 -4.94 -7.70
C ILE A 82 -9.86 -6.18 -6.83
N SER A 83 -10.94 -6.95 -6.90
CA SER A 83 -11.06 -8.21 -6.17
C SER A 83 -10.87 -9.40 -7.12
N TYR A 84 -10.40 -10.53 -6.57
CA TYR A 84 -10.43 -11.79 -7.27
C TYR A 84 -11.83 -12.41 -7.16
N ASP A 85 -12.38 -12.85 -8.28
CA ASP A 85 -13.58 -13.68 -8.28
C ASP A 85 -13.22 -14.95 -9.07
N LYS A 86 -13.01 -16.04 -8.34
CA LYS A 86 -12.59 -17.33 -8.92
C LYS A 86 -13.68 -18.00 -9.75
N ASP A 87 -14.93 -17.63 -9.51
CA ASP A 87 -16.09 -18.27 -10.12
C ASP A 87 -16.64 -17.46 -11.31
N ALA A 88 -16.15 -16.25 -11.54
CA ALA A 88 -16.60 -15.41 -12.65
C ALA A 88 -15.86 -15.71 -13.94
N VAL A 89 -16.56 -15.52 -15.07
CA VAL A 89 -15.96 -15.58 -16.41
C VAL A 89 -14.84 -14.53 -16.54
N VAL A 90 -14.99 -13.38 -15.88
CA VAL A 90 -13.94 -12.37 -15.72
C VAL A 90 -13.35 -12.54 -14.33
N LYS A 91 -12.05 -12.86 -14.26
CA LYS A 91 -11.35 -13.20 -13.00
C LYS A 91 -11.13 -12.02 -12.04
N SER A 92 -11.54 -10.81 -12.40
CA SER A 92 -11.40 -9.63 -11.55
C SER A 92 -12.64 -8.76 -11.63
N LYS A 93 -13.00 -8.14 -10.51
CA LYS A 93 -14.16 -7.26 -10.38
C LYS A 93 -13.72 -5.94 -9.73
N ASN A 94 -14.15 -4.83 -10.31
CA ASN A 94 -13.93 -3.50 -9.73
C ASN A 94 -15.01 -3.18 -8.71
N ILE A 95 -14.58 -2.69 -7.55
CA ILE A 95 -15.47 -2.30 -6.45
C ILE A 95 -15.11 -0.87 -6.04
N SER A 96 -16.11 0.01 -6.00
CA SER A 96 -15.91 1.37 -5.50
C SER A 96 -15.82 1.34 -3.97
N LEU A 97 -14.70 1.76 -3.42
CA LEU A 97 -14.50 1.86 -1.97
C LEU A 97 -14.88 3.24 -1.44
N ALA A 98 -14.71 4.30 -2.24
CA ALA A 98 -15.09 5.65 -1.88
C ALA A 98 -15.27 6.48 -3.16
N TYR A 99 -16.33 7.29 -3.20
CA TYR A 99 -16.66 8.13 -4.33
C TYR A 99 -16.86 9.56 -3.84
N PHE A 100 -16.19 10.51 -4.47
CA PHE A 100 -16.17 11.91 -4.02
C PHE A 100 -16.78 12.91 -5.01
N GLY A 101 -17.25 12.43 -6.17
CA GLY A 101 -17.78 13.30 -7.21
C GLY A 101 -16.70 13.82 -8.17
N ARG A 102 -17.05 14.85 -8.93
CA ARG A 102 -16.13 15.44 -9.91
C ARG A 102 -14.94 16.03 -9.18
N VAL A 103 -13.72 15.72 -9.66
CA VAL A 103 -12.48 16.08 -8.94
C VAL A 103 -12.31 17.59 -8.79
N GLU A 104 -12.79 18.39 -9.77
CA GLU A 104 -12.71 19.84 -9.68
C GLU A 104 -13.49 20.42 -8.50
N ASN A 105 -14.51 19.70 -8.03
CA ASN A 105 -15.40 20.12 -6.96
C ASN A 105 -14.98 19.57 -5.58
N VAL A 106 -13.94 18.75 -5.54
CA VAL A 106 -13.42 18.17 -4.30
C VAL A 106 -12.43 19.13 -3.64
N ASP A 107 -12.56 19.31 -2.33
CA ASP A 107 -11.59 20.07 -1.55
C ASP A 107 -10.17 19.53 -1.81
N PRO A 108 -9.21 20.39 -2.20
CA PRO A 108 -7.83 19.96 -2.42
C PRO A 108 -7.20 19.21 -1.24
N ALA A 109 -7.53 19.58 -0.01
CA ALA A 109 -7.02 18.88 1.18
C ALA A 109 -7.55 17.45 1.27
N LEU A 110 -8.82 17.23 0.93
CA LEU A 110 -9.39 15.89 0.87
C LEU A 110 -8.78 15.07 -0.25
N LYS A 111 -8.63 15.66 -1.43
CA LYS A 111 -8.00 15.01 -2.58
C LYS A 111 -6.59 14.54 -2.21
N ASP A 112 -5.81 15.36 -1.54
CA ASP A 112 -4.45 15.01 -1.11
C ASP A 112 -4.46 13.83 -0.13
N LYS A 113 -5.42 13.77 0.78
CA LYS A 113 -5.56 12.62 1.70
C LYS A 113 -5.89 11.34 0.96
N VAL A 114 -6.73 11.42 -0.07
CA VAL A 114 -7.07 10.26 -0.90
C VAL A 114 -5.84 9.75 -1.64
N VAL A 115 -5.05 10.66 -2.23
CA VAL A 115 -3.79 10.30 -2.90
C VAL A 115 -2.82 9.66 -1.90
N GLU A 116 -2.66 10.26 -0.74
CA GLU A 116 -1.80 9.74 0.33
C GLU A 116 -2.23 8.33 0.74
N PHE A 117 -3.53 8.09 0.88
CA PHE A 117 -4.06 6.76 1.20
C PHE A 117 -3.58 5.71 0.20
N ILE A 118 -3.69 5.99 -1.09
CA ILE A 118 -3.29 5.04 -2.14
C ILE A 118 -1.79 4.74 -2.07
N ILE A 119 -0.96 5.77 -1.94
CA ILE A 119 0.49 5.60 -1.88
C ILE A 119 0.89 4.78 -0.65
N ARG A 120 0.32 5.09 0.51
CA ARG A 120 0.62 4.37 1.75
C ARG A 120 0.12 2.93 1.72
N TYR A 121 -1.03 2.69 1.09
CA TYR A 121 -1.53 1.32 0.86
C TYR A 121 -0.53 0.51 0.02
N ARG A 122 -0.07 1.08 -1.09
CA ARG A 122 0.89 0.41 -1.97
C ARG A 122 2.22 0.16 -1.26
N PHE A 123 2.63 1.11 -0.43
CA PHE A 123 3.85 0.97 0.37
C PHE A 123 3.74 -0.21 1.33
N GLU A 124 2.66 -0.32 2.10
CA GLU A 124 2.44 -1.47 2.99
C GLU A 124 2.32 -2.78 2.22
N LYS A 125 1.62 -2.77 1.09
CA LYS A 125 1.48 -3.95 0.24
C LYS A 125 2.83 -4.47 -0.23
N SER A 126 3.79 -3.58 -0.51
CA SER A 126 5.14 -3.97 -0.90
C SER A 126 5.88 -4.70 0.22
N PHE A 127 5.70 -4.29 1.47
CA PHE A 127 6.28 -5.00 2.62
C PHE A 127 5.69 -6.41 2.77
N ILE A 128 4.39 -6.54 2.63
CA ILE A 128 3.70 -7.84 2.71
C ILE A 128 4.25 -8.76 1.62
N THR A 129 4.42 -8.25 0.41
CA THR A 129 4.99 -9.00 -0.71
C THR A 129 6.42 -9.44 -0.43
N LEU A 130 7.25 -8.54 0.11
CA LEU A 130 8.63 -8.87 0.48
C LEU A 130 8.68 -9.97 1.54
N GLU A 131 7.84 -9.88 2.57
CA GLU A 131 7.77 -10.90 3.61
C GLU A 131 7.36 -12.26 3.05
N HIS A 132 6.41 -12.27 2.13
CA HIS A 132 5.95 -13.49 1.46
C HIS A 132 7.11 -14.17 0.73
N TYR A 133 7.83 -13.44 -0.11
CA TYR A 133 8.96 -14.01 -0.87
C TYR A 133 10.13 -14.38 0.04
N HIS A 134 10.39 -13.58 1.07
CA HIS A 134 11.43 -13.89 2.05
C HIS A 134 11.13 -15.22 2.73
N GLY A 135 9.88 -15.45 3.14
CA GLY A 135 9.45 -16.72 3.74
C GLY A 135 9.62 -17.90 2.78
N MET A 136 9.36 -17.68 1.48
CA MET A 136 9.56 -18.72 0.47
C MET A 136 11.03 -19.08 0.26
N LEU A 137 11.93 -18.10 0.43
CA LEU A 137 13.37 -18.32 0.24
C LEU A 137 14.06 -18.93 1.46
N GLU A 138 13.50 -18.79 2.64
CA GLU A 138 14.10 -19.25 3.88
C GLU A 138 14.48 -20.74 3.88
N PRO A 139 13.63 -21.68 3.42
CA PRO A 139 13.99 -23.09 3.35
C PRO A 139 15.22 -23.36 2.46
N PHE A 140 15.40 -22.59 1.40
CA PHE A 140 16.55 -22.73 0.50
C PHE A 140 17.83 -22.23 1.16
N SER A 141 17.76 -21.15 1.91
CA SER A 141 18.90 -20.64 2.69
C SER A 141 19.39 -21.68 3.69
N LYS A 142 18.49 -22.35 4.40
CA LYS A 142 18.82 -23.41 5.36
C LYS A 142 19.48 -24.62 4.69
N LYS A 143 19.08 -24.97 3.47
CA LYS A 143 19.68 -26.08 2.70
C LYS A 143 21.09 -25.75 2.25
N THR A 144 21.39 -24.51 1.93
CA THR A 144 22.71 -24.08 1.45
C THR A 144 23.72 -23.84 2.56
N SER A 145 23.28 -23.73 3.81
CA SER A 145 24.16 -23.52 4.95
C SER A 145 24.71 -24.83 5.55
N GLU A 146 24.27 -25.96 5.05
CA GLU A 146 24.81 -27.27 5.41
C GLU A 146 25.89 -27.67 4.40
#